data_c741e55e439fadd49af0712da1e48186
#
_entry.id   c741e55e439fadd49af0712da1e48186
#
_cell.length_a   1.000
_cell.length_b   1.000
_cell.length_c   1.000
_cell.angle_alpha   90.00
_cell.angle_beta   90.00
_cell.angle_gamma   90.00
#
_symmetry.space_group_name_H-M   'P 1'
#
loop_
_entity.id
_entity.type
_entity.pdbx_description
1 polymer ?
#
loop_
_entity_poly.entity_id
_entity_poly.type
_entity_poly.pdbx_seq_one_letter_code
_entity_poly.pdbx_strand_id
1 'polypeptide(L)'
;MNHETEVKESKSFSKTITVNKPHLETYDRIRNFRGWWSEEIEGNTDRVDEVFFYHYKDIHLCKIRLIEAIPGKKLIYQVVENEFSFIKDQSEWVNTKLIFDISPMGNATEVRFTHEGLVPEYECYQVCNDAWTGYITNSLKNYIETGHGNPNPKDKDGFNAELARKWGLN
;
A
#
# COMPACT_ATOMS: atom_id res chain seq x y z
N MET A 1 -6.61 29.09 -8.48
CA MET A 1 -7.03 27.70 -8.50
C MET A 1 -6.16 26.87 -9.43
N ASN A 2 -5.73 25.74 -8.98
CA ASN A 2 -4.82 24.93 -9.76
C ASN A 2 -5.59 23.80 -10.48
N HIS A 3 -5.99 24.09 -11.71
CA HIS A 3 -6.77 23.17 -12.51
C HIS A 3 -6.00 21.87 -12.84
N GLU A 4 -4.70 21.96 -13.06
CA GLU A 4 -3.87 20.80 -13.36
C GLU A 4 -3.79 19.84 -12.17
N THR A 5 -3.71 20.37 -10.95
CA THR A 5 -3.70 19.57 -9.73
C THR A 5 -5.00 18.81 -9.58
N GLU A 6 -6.14 19.46 -9.82
CA GLU A 6 -7.44 18.80 -9.74
C GLU A 6 -7.56 17.63 -10.75
N VAL A 7 -7.13 17.85 -11.99
CA VAL A 7 -7.16 16.82 -13.02
C VAL A 7 -6.26 15.65 -12.64
N LYS A 8 -5.06 15.93 -12.12
CA LYS A 8 -4.14 14.88 -11.70
C LYS A 8 -4.70 14.07 -10.54
N GLU A 9 -5.27 14.73 -9.55
CA GLU A 9 -5.89 14.04 -8.40
C GLU A 9 -7.04 13.15 -8.82
N SER A 10 -7.90 13.64 -9.74
CA SER A 10 -9.03 12.85 -10.22
C SER A 10 -8.60 11.62 -11.03
N LYS A 11 -7.36 11.61 -11.57
CA LYS A 11 -6.81 10.48 -12.31
C LYS A 11 -6.04 9.49 -11.43
N SER A 12 -5.74 9.84 -10.18
CA SER A 12 -5.04 8.94 -9.27
C SER A 12 -5.84 7.66 -9.08
N PHE A 13 -5.12 6.54 -8.98
CA PHE A 13 -5.79 5.25 -8.77
C PHE A 13 -6.57 5.25 -7.47
N SER A 14 -7.79 4.76 -7.51
CA SER A 14 -8.64 4.65 -6.32
C SER A 14 -9.52 3.41 -6.41
N LYS A 15 -9.76 2.78 -5.27
CA LYS A 15 -10.63 1.61 -5.18
C LYS A 15 -11.34 1.62 -3.84
N THR A 16 -12.65 1.37 -3.86
CA THR A 16 -13.48 1.35 -2.64
C THR A 16 -14.00 -0.05 -2.39
N ILE A 17 -13.91 -0.49 -1.13
CA ILE A 17 -14.49 -1.77 -0.69
C ILE A 17 -15.37 -1.52 0.53
N THR A 18 -16.34 -2.41 0.73
CA THR A 18 -17.15 -2.45 1.95
C THR A 18 -16.83 -3.76 2.66
N VAL A 19 -16.52 -3.68 3.95
CA VAL A 19 -16.17 -4.85 4.74
C VAL A 19 -17.15 -5.01 5.89
N ASN A 20 -17.42 -6.25 6.26
CA ASN A 20 -18.38 -6.61 7.30
C ASN A 20 -17.71 -6.64 8.68
N LYS A 21 -17.09 -5.52 9.06
CA LYS A 21 -16.38 -5.37 10.33
C LYS A 21 -16.45 -3.93 10.82
N PRO A 22 -16.35 -3.69 12.15
CA PRO A 22 -16.32 -2.33 12.68
C PRO A 22 -15.09 -1.55 12.21
N HIS A 23 -15.20 -0.22 12.22
CA HIS A 23 -14.15 0.64 11.67
C HIS A 23 -12.82 0.56 12.42
N LEU A 24 -12.83 0.35 13.74
CA LEU A 24 -11.59 0.22 14.49
C LEU A 24 -10.86 -1.08 14.19
N GLU A 25 -11.58 -2.17 14.08
CA GLU A 25 -10.99 -3.45 13.70
C GLU A 25 -10.48 -3.39 12.26
N THR A 26 -11.22 -2.73 11.38
CA THR A 26 -10.80 -2.51 9.98
C THR A 26 -9.49 -1.74 9.93
N TYR A 27 -9.40 -0.65 10.70
CA TYR A 27 -8.21 0.16 10.79
C TYR A 27 -6.99 -0.68 11.25
N ASP A 28 -7.16 -1.49 12.28
CA ASP A 28 -6.07 -2.33 12.78
C ASP A 28 -5.60 -3.36 11.75
N ARG A 29 -6.54 -3.94 11.01
CA ARG A 29 -6.19 -4.92 9.96
C ARG A 29 -5.43 -4.27 8.81
N ILE A 30 -5.85 -3.08 8.37
CA ILE A 30 -5.16 -2.37 7.28
C ILE A 30 -3.70 -2.13 7.63
N ARG A 31 -3.42 -1.73 8.87
CA ARG A 31 -2.05 -1.43 9.31
C ARG A 31 -1.11 -2.64 9.28
N ASN A 32 -1.65 -3.83 9.30
CA ASN A 32 -0.84 -5.04 9.26
C ASN A 32 -0.64 -5.50 7.81
N PHE A 33 0.25 -4.83 7.11
CA PHE A 33 0.53 -5.10 5.69
C PHE A 33 0.98 -6.53 5.43
N ARG A 34 1.60 -7.19 6.41
CA ARG A 34 2.03 -8.58 6.27
C ARG A 34 0.85 -9.53 6.12
N GLY A 35 -0.31 -9.15 6.62
CA GLY A 35 -1.51 -9.99 6.54
C GLY A 35 -2.18 -9.96 5.18
N TRP A 36 -1.94 -8.90 4.38
CA TRP A 36 -2.66 -8.77 3.11
C TRP A 36 -1.80 -8.37 1.91
N TRP A 37 -0.66 -7.72 2.11
CA TRP A 37 0.19 -7.30 1.00
C TRP A 37 1.36 -8.23 0.76
N SER A 38 2.25 -8.35 1.73
CA SER A 38 3.43 -9.21 1.59
C SER A 38 3.96 -9.65 2.94
N GLU A 39 4.39 -10.90 3.01
CA GLU A 39 5.12 -11.39 4.17
C GLU A 39 6.58 -10.92 4.14
N GLU A 40 7.04 -10.43 2.99
CA GLU A 40 8.39 -9.91 2.79
C GLU A 40 8.46 -8.41 3.10
N ILE A 41 8.15 -8.05 4.34
CA ILE A 41 8.21 -6.67 4.82
C ILE A 41 9.12 -6.62 6.03
N GLU A 42 10.07 -5.69 6.02
CA GLU A 42 10.97 -5.43 7.14
C GLU A 42 10.62 -4.08 7.76
N GLY A 43 10.50 -4.05 9.10
CA GLY A 43 10.18 -2.84 9.83
C GLY A 43 8.72 -2.78 10.26
N ASN A 44 8.39 -1.72 10.99
CA ASN A 44 7.03 -1.52 11.51
C ASN A 44 6.15 -0.80 10.51
N THR A 45 4.99 -1.36 10.23
CA THR A 45 4.02 -0.78 9.28
C THR A 45 2.94 0.03 9.98
N ASP A 46 2.95 0.06 11.30
CA ASP A 46 1.85 0.58 12.12
C ASP A 46 2.23 1.75 13.03
N ARG A 47 3.43 2.31 12.89
CA ARG A 47 3.91 3.43 13.71
C ARG A 47 4.23 4.65 12.88
N VAL A 48 3.69 5.80 13.30
CA VAL A 48 3.93 7.08 12.62
C VAL A 48 5.42 7.41 12.62
N ASP A 49 5.89 7.90 11.47
CA ASP A 49 7.27 8.29 11.19
C ASP A 49 8.26 7.15 11.01
N GLU A 50 7.83 5.89 11.18
CA GLU A 50 8.69 4.76 10.90
C GLU A 50 8.57 4.32 9.46
N VAL A 51 9.69 3.85 8.93
CA VAL A 51 9.82 3.40 7.53
C VAL A 51 9.88 1.89 7.52
N PHE A 52 9.11 1.27 6.62
CA PHE A 52 9.25 -0.15 6.38
C PHE A 52 9.71 -0.38 4.94
N PHE A 53 10.30 -1.54 4.72
CA PHE A 53 10.82 -1.96 3.42
C PHE A 53 9.96 -3.09 2.87
N TYR A 54 9.48 -2.91 1.63
CA TYR A 54 8.72 -3.92 0.91
C TYR A 54 9.47 -4.31 -0.34
N HIS A 55 9.45 -5.60 -0.68
CA HIS A 55 9.90 -6.03 -1.99
C HIS A 55 9.05 -7.18 -2.50
N TYR A 56 8.96 -7.26 -3.82
CA TYR A 56 8.39 -8.39 -4.50
C TYR A 56 9.48 -8.94 -5.41
N LYS A 57 10.14 -10.03 -4.98
CA LYS A 57 11.32 -10.57 -5.65
C LYS A 57 12.32 -9.41 -5.88
N ASP A 58 12.98 -9.36 -7.04
CA ASP A 58 13.81 -8.22 -7.43
C ASP A 58 13.08 -7.29 -8.41
N ILE A 59 11.78 -7.47 -8.54
CA ILE A 59 10.95 -6.73 -9.49
C ILE A 59 10.53 -5.38 -8.91
N HIS A 60 10.19 -5.34 -7.64
CA HIS A 60 9.73 -4.11 -6.97
C HIS A 60 10.38 -4.00 -5.60
N LEU A 61 11.10 -2.92 -5.39
CA LEU A 61 11.75 -2.59 -4.11
C LEU A 61 11.23 -1.23 -3.68
N CYS A 62 10.83 -1.10 -2.41
CA CYS A 62 10.11 0.10 -2.00
C CYS A 62 10.31 0.37 -0.50
N LYS A 63 10.57 1.63 -0.15
CA LYS A 63 10.56 2.10 1.25
C LYS A 63 9.36 3.01 1.45
N ILE A 64 8.61 2.77 2.50
CA ILE A 64 7.35 3.48 2.77
C ILE A 64 7.35 3.95 4.22
N ARG A 65 6.92 5.21 4.43
CA ARG A 65 6.78 5.80 5.76
C ARG A 65 5.32 6.06 6.08
N LEU A 66 4.89 5.69 7.28
CA LEU A 66 3.56 6.08 7.77
C LEU A 66 3.64 7.53 8.25
N ILE A 67 2.95 8.44 7.59
CA ILE A 67 3.06 9.87 7.92
C ILE A 67 1.86 10.40 8.71
N GLU A 68 0.71 9.74 8.64
CA GLU A 68 -0.46 10.14 9.43
C GLU A 68 -1.31 8.93 9.76
N ALA A 69 -1.77 8.85 11.01
CA ALA A 69 -2.65 7.78 11.46
C ALA A 69 -3.71 8.36 12.40
N ILE A 70 -4.98 8.29 11.98
CA ILE A 70 -6.12 8.70 12.79
C ILE A 70 -6.92 7.43 13.05
N PRO A 71 -6.90 6.90 14.29
CA PRO A 71 -7.54 5.61 14.58
C PRO A 71 -8.98 5.52 14.09
N GLY A 72 -9.25 4.46 13.35
CA GLY A 72 -10.58 4.20 12.82
C GLY A 72 -11.02 5.09 11.66
N LYS A 73 -10.20 6.04 11.22
CA LYS A 73 -10.60 7.02 10.21
C LYS A 73 -9.67 7.13 9.01
N LYS A 74 -8.35 7.15 9.23
CA LYS A 74 -7.45 7.45 8.13
C LYS A 74 -6.03 6.95 8.39
N LEU A 75 -5.41 6.48 7.31
CA LEU A 75 -3.98 6.15 7.29
C LEU A 75 -3.39 6.75 6.02
N ILE A 76 -2.26 7.44 6.15
CA ILE A 76 -1.54 7.97 5.02
C ILE A 76 -0.09 7.50 5.09
N TYR A 77 0.34 6.80 4.04
CA TYR A 77 1.71 6.33 3.87
C TYR A 77 2.33 7.08 2.70
N GLN A 78 3.60 7.39 2.79
CA GLN A 78 4.34 8.05 1.71
C GLN A 78 5.46 7.13 1.21
N VAL A 79 5.56 6.96 -0.10
CA VAL A 79 6.64 6.21 -0.71
C VAL A 79 7.90 7.09 -0.69
N VAL A 80 8.93 6.62 0.00
CA VAL A 80 10.17 7.38 0.19
C VAL A 80 11.20 7.02 -0.88
N GLU A 81 11.32 5.72 -1.20
CA GLU A 81 12.19 5.22 -2.24
C GLU A 81 11.49 4.10 -2.99
N ASN A 82 11.76 3.97 -4.28
CA ASN A 82 11.13 2.96 -5.10
C ASN A 82 12.01 2.57 -6.29
N GLU A 83 11.96 1.29 -6.66
CA GLU A 83 12.66 0.76 -7.81
C GLU A 83 11.81 -0.33 -8.44
N PHE A 84 11.58 -0.22 -9.76
CA PHE A 84 10.93 -1.25 -10.56
C PHE A 84 11.93 -1.74 -11.62
N SER A 85 12.07 -3.06 -11.77
CA SER A 85 12.97 -3.62 -12.77
C SER A 85 12.39 -3.59 -14.19
N PHE A 86 11.09 -3.37 -14.34
CA PHE A 86 10.39 -3.50 -15.62
C PHE A 86 10.06 -2.16 -16.30
N ILE A 87 10.47 -1.04 -15.71
CA ILE A 87 10.24 0.30 -16.28
C ILE A 87 11.52 1.11 -16.30
N LYS A 88 11.54 2.15 -17.12
CA LYS A 88 12.71 3.03 -17.25
C LYS A 88 12.78 4.08 -16.16
N ASP A 89 11.64 4.69 -15.85
CA ASP A 89 11.60 5.72 -14.82
C ASP A 89 11.38 5.10 -13.45
N GLN A 90 12.45 4.91 -12.70
CA GLN A 90 12.43 4.29 -11.39
C GLN A 90 11.79 5.17 -10.32
N SER A 91 11.52 6.43 -10.63
CA SER A 91 11.00 7.40 -9.65
C SER A 91 9.49 7.54 -9.63
N GLU A 92 8.76 6.79 -10.47
CA GLU A 92 7.31 7.00 -10.65
C GLU A 92 6.50 6.93 -9.35
N TRP A 93 6.91 6.08 -8.41
CA TRP A 93 6.23 5.97 -7.12
C TRP A 93 6.79 6.91 -6.05
N VAL A 94 7.98 7.47 -6.25
CA VAL A 94 8.63 8.29 -5.21
C VAL A 94 7.78 9.53 -4.90
N ASN A 95 7.56 9.76 -3.62
CA ASN A 95 6.73 10.84 -3.07
C ASN A 95 5.24 10.68 -3.30
N THR A 96 4.79 9.59 -3.92
CA THR A 96 3.36 9.31 -3.98
C THR A 96 2.86 8.83 -2.62
N LYS A 97 1.55 8.82 -2.43
CA LYS A 97 0.95 8.47 -1.14
C LYS A 97 -0.06 7.35 -1.27
N LEU A 98 -0.06 6.46 -0.27
CA LEU A 98 -1.07 5.44 -0.14
C LEU A 98 -2.02 5.91 0.96
N ILE A 99 -3.27 6.20 0.60
CA ILE A 99 -4.25 6.79 1.51
C ILE A 99 -5.39 5.81 1.72
N PHE A 100 -5.70 5.52 2.99
CA PHE A 100 -6.85 4.70 3.35
C PHE A 100 -7.82 5.59 4.11
N ASP A 101 -8.97 5.88 3.52
CA ASP A 101 -10.07 6.59 4.16
C ASP A 101 -11.09 5.57 4.64
N ILE A 102 -11.40 5.61 5.94
CA ILE A 102 -12.23 4.61 6.61
C ILE A 102 -13.47 5.29 7.15
N SER A 103 -14.65 4.78 6.76
CA SER A 103 -15.93 5.37 7.14
C SER A 103 -16.89 4.32 7.67
N PRO A 104 -17.42 4.47 8.89
CA PRO A 104 -18.42 3.56 9.41
C PRO A 104 -19.71 3.62 8.58
N MET A 105 -20.32 2.46 8.34
CA MET A 105 -21.59 2.35 7.62
C MET A 105 -22.48 1.35 8.37
N GLY A 106 -23.13 1.79 9.44
CA GLY A 106 -23.89 0.90 10.30
C GLY A 106 -22.95 -0.10 10.97
N ASN A 107 -23.18 -1.40 10.73
CA ASN A 107 -22.33 -2.46 11.28
C ASN A 107 -21.16 -2.80 10.36
N ALA A 108 -21.07 -2.16 9.19
CA ALA A 108 -20.03 -2.37 8.22
C ALA A 108 -19.11 -1.16 8.16
N THR A 109 -18.08 -1.24 7.32
CA THR A 109 -17.13 -0.15 7.12
C THR A 109 -16.81 -0.02 5.64
N GLU A 110 -16.76 1.21 5.16
CA GLU A 110 -16.28 1.51 3.82
C GLU A 110 -14.83 1.91 3.91
N VAL A 111 -14.00 1.33 3.05
CA VAL A 111 -12.59 1.68 2.93
C VAL A 111 -12.33 2.16 1.51
N ARG A 112 -11.88 3.40 1.39
CA ARG A 112 -11.44 3.93 0.11
C ARG A 112 -9.93 4.01 0.11
N PHE A 113 -9.31 3.23 -0.76
CA PHE A 113 -7.87 3.28 -0.97
C PHE A 113 -7.57 4.17 -2.16
N THR A 114 -6.63 5.09 -2.00
CA THR A 114 -6.15 5.94 -3.09
C THR A 114 -4.62 5.88 -3.13
N HIS A 115 -4.06 5.58 -4.29
CA HIS A 115 -2.63 5.77 -4.51
C HIS A 115 -2.47 7.13 -5.19
N GLU A 116 -2.38 8.17 -4.37
CA GLU A 116 -2.28 9.55 -4.85
C GLU A 116 -0.97 9.75 -5.61
N GLY A 117 -1.07 10.18 -6.85
CA GLY A 117 0.08 10.34 -7.72
C GLY A 117 0.29 9.20 -8.71
N LEU A 118 -0.38 8.07 -8.53
CA LEU A 118 -0.35 6.99 -9.51
C LEU A 118 -1.38 7.31 -10.60
N VAL A 119 -0.89 7.72 -11.76
CA VAL A 119 -1.73 8.24 -12.84
C VAL A 119 -1.50 7.45 -14.13
N PRO A 120 -2.49 7.46 -15.07
CA PRO A 120 -2.40 6.65 -16.29
C PRO A 120 -1.18 6.94 -17.17
N GLU A 121 -0.56 8.10 -17.04
CA GLU A 121 0.63 8.48 -17.79
C GLU A 121 1.89 7.70 -17.41
N TYR A 122 1.90 7.07 -16.22
CA TYR A 122 3.06 6.31 -15.74
C TYR A 122 3.20 4.97 -16.45
N GLU A 123 4.45 4.57 -16.73
CA GLU A 123 4.72 3.28 -17.35
C GLU A 123 4.16 2.12 -16.55
N CYS A 124 4.22 2.23 -15.22
CA CYS A 124 3.76 1.15 -14.35
C CYS A 124 2.25 1.10 -14.17
N TYR A 125 1.50 2.08 -14.68
CA TYR A 125 0.10 2.25 -14.27
C TYR A 125 -0.75 1.00 -14.44
N GLN A 126 -0.70 0.34 -15.60
CA GLN A 126 -1.54 -0.82 -15.83
C GLN A 126 -1.21 -1.98 -14.89
N VAL A 127 0.08 -2.24 -14.70
CA VAL A 127 0.53 -3.30 -13.78
C VAL A 127 0.16 -2.96 -12.34
N CYS A 128 0.37 -1.70 -11.95
CA CYS A 128 0.05 -1.26 -10.58
C CYS A 128 -1.45 -1.23 -10.33
N ASN A 129 -2.23 -0.82 -11.33
CA ASN A 129 -3.69 -0.83 -11.25
C ASN A 129 -4.21 -2.25 -11.01
N ASP A 130 -3.71 -3.22 -11.78
CA ASP A 130 -4.14 -4.61 -11.66
C ASP A 130 -3.69 -5.19 -10.32
N ALA A 131 -2.47 -4.89 -9.89
CA ALA A 131 -1.94 -5.38 -8.62
C ALA A 131 -2.73 -4.82 -7.44
N TRP A 132 -2.95 -3.49 -7.41
CA TRP A 132 -3.72 -2.87 -6.33
C TRP A 132 -5.15 -3.39 -6.30
N THR A 133 -5.78 -3.55 -7.45
CA THR A 133 -7.14 -4.09 -7.52
C THR A 133 -7.21 -5.45 -6.83
N GLY A 134 -6.27 -6.34 -7.12
CA GLY A 134 -6.22 -7.65 -6.47
C GLY A 134 -5.95 -7.56 -4.98
N TYR A 135 -4.96 -6.75 -4.58
CA TYR A 135 -4.63 -6.62 -3.16
C TYR A 135 -5.78 -6.02 -2.35
N ILE A 136 -6.47 -5.02 -2.88
CA ILE A 136 -7.51 -4.31 -2.12
C ILE A 136 -8.84 -5.07 -2.14
N THR A 137 -9.31 -5.50 -3.31
CA THR A 137 -10.65 -6.10 -3.44
C THR A 137 -10.69 -7.56 -3.02
N ASN A 138 -9.54 -8.25 -3.02
CA ASN A 138 -9.48 -9.65 -2.64
C ASN A 138 -8.70 -9.84 -1.33
N SER A 139 -7.40 -9.63 -1.34
CA SER A 139 -6.55 -9.94 -0.19
C SER A 139 -6.90 -9.12 1.05
N LEU A 140 -6.96 -7.80 0.95
CA LEU A 140 -7.27 -6.94 2.08
C LEU A 140 -8.69 -7.17 2.59
N LYS A 141 -9.66 -7.22 1.69
CA LYS A 141 -11.04 -7.47 2.09
C LYS A 141 -11.18 -8.79 2.86
N ASN A 142 -10.59 -9.86 2.35
CA ASN A 142 -10.63 -11.16 3.03
C ASN A 142 -9.91 -11.10 4.37
N TYR A 143 -8.77 -10.43 4.43
CA TYR A 143 -8.03 -10.31 5.68
C TYR A 143 -8.83 -9.56 6.75
N ILE A 144 -9.48 -8.47 6.37
CA ILE A 144 -10.32 -7.72 7.32
C ILE A 144 -11.49 -8.58 7.79
N GLU A 145 -12.17 -9.27 6.88
CA GLU A 145 -13.40 -9.99 7.21
C GLU A 145 -13.16 -11.32 7.89
N THR A 146 -12.06 -12.01 7.59
CA THR A 146 -11.83 -13.38 8.08
C THR A 146 -10.54 -13.55 8.89
N GLY A 147 -9.62 -12.60 8.83
CA GLY A 147 -8.30 -12.75 9.42
C GLY A 147 -7.29 -13.43 8.49
N HIS A 148 -7.71 -13.79 7.28
CA HIS A 148 -6.86 -14.48 6.31
C HIS A 148 -6.89 -13.78 4.97
N GLY A 149 -5.77 -13.15 4.59
CA GLY A 149 -5.60 -12.54 3.29
C GLY A 149 -4.78 -13.44 2.37
N ASN A 150 -4.30 -12.86 1.27
CA ASN A 150 -3.44 -13.55 0.32
C ASN A 150 -2.17 -12.73 0.06
N PRO A 151 -1.33 -12.51 1.10
CA PRO A 151 -0.10 -11.74 0.90
C PRO A 151 0.89 -12.52 0.07
N ASN A 152 1.82 -11.81 -0.57
CA ASN A 152 2.93 -12.46 -1.25
C ASN A 152 3.72 -13.28 -0.22
N PRO A 153 4.04 -14.54 -0.52
CA PRO A 153 4.69 -15.41 0.46
C PRO A 153 6.15 -15.00 0.69
N LYS A 154 6.67 -15.38 1.85
CA LYS A 154 8.04 -15.11 2.21
C LYS A 154 9.01 -15.88 1.32
N ASP A 155 10.06 -15.20 0.88
CA ASP A 155 11.12 -15.79 0.09
C ASP A 155 12.04 -16.61 1.01
N LYS A 156 12.18 -17.91 0.72
CA LYS A 156 12.93 -18.83 1.56
C LYS A 156 14.43 -18.92 1.23
N ASP A 157 14.86 -18.24 0.18
CA ASP A 157 16.23 -18.41 -0.34
C ASP A 157 17.24 -17.37 0.18
N GLY A 158 16.90 -16.65 1.24
CA GLY A 158 17.79 -15.63 1.79
C GLY A 158 17.90 -14.37 0.94
N PHE A 159 17.10 -14.29 -0.10
CA PHE A 159 17.09 -13.17 -1.03
C PHE A 159 16.78 -11.84 -0.32
N ASN A 160 15.90 -11.90 0.66
CA ASN A 160 15.51 -10.73 1.44
C ASN A 160 16.69 -10.09 2.16
N ALA A 161 17.62 -10.89 2.67
CA ALA A 161 18.78 -10.36 3.38
C ALA A 161 19.69 -9.55 2.45
N GLU A 162 19.88 -10.00 1.22
CA GLU A 162 20.67 -9.27 0.23
C GLU A 162 20.01 -7.96 -0.16
N LEU A 163 18.70 -7.98 -0.36
CA LEU A 163 17.95 -6.78 -0.70
C LEU A 163 17.95 -5.78 0.45
N ALA A 164 17.83 -6.26 1.68
CA ALA A 164 17.89 -5.40 2.86
C ALA A 164 19.25 -4.70 2.95
N ARG A 165 20.35 -5.40 2.64
CA ARG A 165 21.68 -4.78 2.60
C ARG A 165 21.77 -3.75 1.48
N LYS A 166 21.25 -4.09 0.30
CA LYS A 166 21.25 -3.18 -0.85
C LYS A 166 20.58 -1.85 -0.49
N TRP A 167 19.53 -1.91 0.30
CA TRP A 167 18.75 -0.72 0.69
C TRP A 167 19.18 -0.12 2.04
N GLY A 168 20.23 -0.66 2.66
CA GLY A 168 20.77 -0.10 3.89
C GLY A 168 19.89 -0.28 5.11
N LEU A 169 19.17 -1.40 5.19
CA LEU A 169 18.23 -1.66 6.27
C LEU A 169 18.79 -2.50 7.41
N ASN A 170 20.00 -3.01 7.30
CA ASN A 170 20.62 -3.83 8.34
C ASN A 170 21.55 -3.01 9.21
#